data_bcc456f62861cdcf0cf999811853c1d9
#
_entry.id   bcc456f62861cdcf0cf999811853c1d9
#
_cell.length_a   1.000
_cell.length_b   1.000
_cell.length_c   1.000
_cell.angle_alpha   90.00
_cell.angle_beta   90.00
_cell.angle_gamma   90.00
#
_symmetry.space_group_name_H-M   'P 1'
#
loop_
_entity.id
_entity.type
_entity.pdbx_description
1 polymer ?
#
loop_
_entity_poly.entity_id
_entity_poly.type
_entity_poly.pdbx_seq_one_letter_code
_entity_poly.pdbx_strand_id
1 'polypeptide(L)'
;MPTVAGQTTTWNVFHYTDLNALINIVHKDCIVLRATNVLYQNDPHEIVEGVNIVNKIEKDQNIVVGAFRSYYITSFSANEDNLSMWGMYAANGNGCAIAFDYDMLTKSYEIMARCIYGEKPLKQNWAAF
;
A
#
# COMPACT_ATOMS: atom_id res chain seq x y z
N MET A 1 -15.42 6.89 -31.78
CA MET A 1 -15.50 7.91 -30.73
C MET A 1 -14.20 8.68 -30.75
N PRO A 2 -14.21 9.99 -30.89
CA PRO A 2 -12.96 10.74 -30.82
C PRO A 2 -12.44 10.68 -29.38
N THR A 3 -11.24 10.18 -29.21
CA THR A 3 -10.46 10.29 -27.98
C THR A 3 -10.16 11.76 -27.74
N VAL A 4 -10.79 12.34 -26.75
CA VAL A 4 -10.41 13.69 -26.30
C VAL A 4 -9.01 13.56 -25.69
N ALA A 5 -8.03 14.06 -26.40
CA ALA A 5 -6.67 14.21 -25.91
C ALA A 5 -6.70 15.14 -24.68
N GLY A 6 -6.33 14.63 -23.50
CA GLY A 6 -6.14 15.44 -22.30
C GLY A 6 -6.84 14.97 -21.03
N GLN A 7 -7.63 13.90 -21.04
CA GLN A 7 -8.06 13.28 -19.77
C GLN A 7 -7.03 12.25 -19.34
N THR A 8 -6.09 12.66 -18.52
CA THR A 8 -5.39 11.73 -17.64
C THR A 8 -6.44 11.10 -16.72
N THR A 9 -6.77 9.84 -16.95
CA THR A 9 -7.59 9.06 -16.03
C THR A 9 -6.77 8.87 -14.75
N THR A 10 -6.87 9.83 -13.85
CA THR A 10 -6.33 9.69 -12.50
C THR A 10 -7.18 8.66 -11.77
N TRP A 11 -6.54 7.66 -11.19
CA TRP A 11 -7.24 6.70 -10.36
C TRP A 11 -6.86 6.93 -8.90
N ASN A 12 -7.79 6.67 -8.01
CA ASN A 12 -7.62 6.89 -6.59
C ASN A 12 -7.20 5.62 -5.87
N VAL A 13 -6.44 5.80 -4.81
CA VAL A 13 -6.22 4.79 -3.77
C VAL A 13 -6.74 5.32 -2.45
N PHE A 14 -7.11 4.43 -1.54
CA PHE A 14 -7.87 4.75 -0.34
C PHE A 14 -7.09 4.36 0.91
N HIS A 15 -7.01 5.29 1.86
CA HIS A 15 -6.47 5.04 3.18
C HIS A 15 -7.61 5.02 4.20
N TYR A 16 -7.88 3.84 4.75
CA TYR A 16 -8.92 3.63 5.76
C TYR A 16 -8.36 3.96 7.14
N THR A 17 -9.10 4.75 7.91
CA THR A 17 -8.65 5.18 9.22
C THR A 17 -9.82 5.57 10.13
N ASP A 18 -9.56 5.74 11.42
CA ASP A 18 -10.55 6.28 12.34
C ASP A 18 -10.59 7.82 12.29
N LEU A 19 -11.64 8.38 12.88
CA LEU A 19 -11.85 9.84 12.87
C LEU A 19 -10.82 10.59 13.73
N ASN A 20 -10.26 9.98 14.77
CA ASN A 20 -9.21 10.60 15.56
C ASN A 20 -7.90 10.70 14.78
N ALA A 21 -7.57 9.66 14.03
CA ALA A 21 -6.43 9.70 13.13
C ALA A 21 -6.62 10.70 11.99
N LEU A 22 -7.84 10.83 11.46
CA LEU A 22 -8.17 11.80 10.41
C LEU A 22 -7.79 13.23 10.81
N ILE A 23 -8.08 13.64 12.06
CA ILE A 23 -7.74 14.97 12.58
C ILE A 23 -6.21 15.21 12.56
N ASN A 24 -5.43 14.15 12.77
CA ASN A 24 -3.97 14.23 12.75
C ASN A 24 -3.37 14.08 11.35
N ILE A 25 -4.13 13.58 10.39
CA ILE A 25 -3.72 13.41 8.99
C ILE A 25 -3.97 14.69 8.20
N VAL A 26 -5.15 15.31 8.37
CA VAL A 26 -5.58 16.44 7.57
C VAL A 26 -5.28 17.75 8.33
N HIS A 27 -4.31 18.49 7.85
CA HIS A 27 -3.97 19.82 8.34
C HIS A 27 -4.37 20.90 7.33
N LYS A 28 -4.42 22.14 7.76
CA LYS A 28 -4.85 23.28 6.93
C LYS A 28 -4.09 23.35 5.60
N ASP A 29 -2.79 23.12 5.62
CA ASP A 29 -1.91 23.35 4.48
C ASP A 29 -1.22 22.06 3.97
N CYS A 30 -1.44 20.93 4.62
CA CYS A 30 -0.80 19.67 4.24
C CYS A 30 -1.57 18.43 4.73
N ILE A 31 -1.22 17.31 4.12
CA ILE A 31 -1.64 15.97 4.56
C ILE A 31 -0.41 15.27 5.15
N VAL A 32 -0.54 14.72 6.34
CA VAL A 32 0.52 14.00 7.02
C VAL A 32 0.10 12.54 7.24
N LEU A 33 0.68 11.63 6.52
CA LEU A 33 0.49 10.20 6.71
C LEU A 33 1.64 9.61 7.53
N ARG A 34 1.31 8.74 8.46
CA ARG A 34 2.29 8.00 9.24
C ARG A 34 2.72 6.76 8.47
N ALA A 35 4.02 6.61 8.27
CA ALA A 35 4.61 5.36 7.81
C ALA A 35 5.06 4.52 9.00
N THR A 36 4.75 3.24 8.99
CA THR A 36 5.13 2.29 10.03
C THR A 36 6.29 1.45 9.56
N ASN A 37 7.26 1.19 10.43
CA ASN A 37 8.35 0.29 10.11
C ASN A 37 7.79 -1.08 9.69
N VAL A 38 8.31 -1.63 8.60
CA VAL A 38 7.79 -2.85 7.99
C VAL A 38 7.81 -4.07 8.93
N LEU A 39 8.74 -4.10 9.88
CA LEU A 39 8.84 -5.18 10.87
C LEU A 39 7.80 -5.08 11.99
N TYR A 40 7.09 -3.96 12.10
CA TYR A 40 6.08 -3.69 13.13
C TYR A 40 4.69 -3.47 12.55
N GLN A 41 4.42 -4.06 11.37
CA GLN A 41 3.09 -4.07 10.78
C GLN A 41 2.10 -4.91 11.61
N ASN A 42 0.80 -4.70 11.41
CA ASN A 42 -0.26 -5.45 12.09
C ASN A 42 -0.16 -6.97 11.87
N ASP A 43 0.31 -7.38 10.71
CA ASP A 43 0.68 -8.76 10.43
C ASP A 43 2.20 -8.87 10.20
N PRO A 44 2.97 -9.21 11.25
CA PRO A 44 4.42 -9.36 11.15
C PRO A 44 4.83 -10.57 10.28
N HIS A 45 3.91 -11.48 9.99
CA HIS A 45 4.18 -12.65 9.16
C HIS A 45 4.21 -12.33 7.67
N GLU A 46 3.58 -11.25 7.22
CA GLU A 46 3.55 -10.86 5.80
C GLU A 46 4.95 -10.70 5.21
N ILE A 47 5.85 -10.00 5.89
CA ILE A 47 7.22 -9.82 5.39
C ILE A 47 8.01 -11.13 5.41
N VAL A 48 7.83 -11.96 6.43
CA VAL A 48 8.50 -13.26 6.54
C VAL A 48 8.04 -14.18 5.42
N GLU A 49 6.74 -14.25 5.18
CA GLU A 49 6.16 -15.07 4.11
C GLU A 49 6.60 -14.58 2.72
N GLY A 50 6.56 -13.27 2.50
CA GLY A 50 7.03 -12.66 1.26
C GLY A 50 8.50 -12.97 0.97
N VAL A 51 9.37 -12.85 1.96
CA VAL A 51 10.80 -13.20 1.85
C VAL A 51 10.98 -14.69 1.54
N ASN A 52 10.23 -15.57 2.20
CA ASN A 52 10.29 -17.01 1.96
C ASN A 52 9.85 -17.36 0.54
N ILE A 53 8.79 -16.72 0.03
CA ILE A 53 8.30 -16.93 -1.33
C ILE A 53 9.37 -16.48 -2.35
N VAL A 54 9.94 -15.29 -2.17
CA VAL A 54 10.99 -14.78 -3.09
C VAL A 54 12.21 -15.69 -3.09
N ASN A 55 12.72 -16.11 -1.93
CA ASN A 55 13.87 -16.99 -1.82
C ASN A 55 13.62 -18.38 -2.43
N LYS A 56 12.37 -18.84 -2.41
CA LYS A 56 11.97 -20.11 -3.04
C LYS A 56 11.93 -20.02 -4.58
N ILE A 57 11.51 -18.86 -5.11
CA ILE A 57 11.42 -18.61 -6.55
C ILE A 57 12.80 -18.28 -7.12
N GLU A 58 13.51 -17.38 -6.48
CA GLU A 58 14.84 -16.88 -6.87
C GLU A 58 15.92 -17.57 -6.03
N LYS A 59 16.34 -18.74 -6.49
CA LYS A 59 17.28 -19.59 -5.74
C LYS A 59 18.66 -18.95 -5.50
N ASP A 60 19.04 -17.98 -6.32
CA ASP A 60 20.30 -17.24 -6.19
C ASP A 60 20.21 -16.08 -5.21
N GLN A 61 19.01 -15.77 -4.74
CA GLN A 61 18.75 -14.75 -3.71
C GLN A 61 18.67 -15.42 -2.33
N ASN A 62 19.33 -14.82 -1.36
CA ASN A 62 19.23 -15.21 0.03
C ASN A 62 18.86 -13.98 0.86
N ILE A 63 17.63 -13.52 0.69
CA ILE A 63 17.11 -12.34 1.37
C ILE A 63 16.80 -12.71 2.81
N VAL A 64 17.21 -11.86 3.74
CA VAL A 64 16.91 -11.99 5.17
C VAL A 64 15.93 -10.90 5.61
N VAL A 65 15.01 -11.24 6.50
CA VAL A 65 13.98 -10.30 6.99
C VAL A 65 14.60 -9.04 7.61
N GLY A 66 15.73 -9.18 8.29
CA GLY A 66 16.45 -8.05 8.89
C GLY A 66 16.94 -6.98 7.91
N ALA A 67 17.05 -7.28 6.62
CA ALA A 67 17.39 -6.31 5.59
C ALA A 67 16.31 -5.21 5.43
N PHE A 68 15.08 -5.48 5.87
CA PHE A 68 13.95 -4.56 5.77
C PHE A 68 13.77 -3.62 6.96
N ARG A 69 14.67 -3.66 7.96
CA ARG A 69 14.56 -2.84 9.20
C ARG A 69 14.54 -1.33 8.96
N SER A 70 15.05 -0.87 7.83
CA SER A 70 15.10 0.56 7.47
C SER A 70 13.93 1.01 6.60
N TYR A 71 13.00 0.11 6.29
CA TYR A 71 11.84 0.42 5.47
C TYR A 71 10.62 0.78 6.31
N TYR A 72 9.96 1.85 5.89
CA TYR A 72 8.71 2.34 6.46
C TYR A 72 7.67 2.37 5.37
N ILE A 73 6.49 1.85 5.65
CA ILE A 73 5.42 1.75 4.66
C ILE A 73 4.12 2.39 5.14
N THR A 74 3.37 2.91 4.20
CA THR A 74 1.97 3.30 4.34
C THR A 74 1.16 2.48 3.36
N SER A 75 0.09 1.86 3.83
CA SER A 75 -0.74 0.98 3.00
C SER A 75 -1.98 1.70 2.50
N PHE A 76 -2.32 1.44 1.24
CA PHE A 76 -3.51 1.95 0.58
C PHE A 76 -4.28 0.78 -0.04
N SER A 77 -5.59 0.94 -0.17
CA SER A 77 -6.46 0.02 -0.90
C SER A 77 -6.80 0.61 -2.27
N ALA A 78 -6.82 -0.20 -3.30
CA ALA A 78 -7.36 0.19 -4.60
C ALA A 78 -8.90 0.16 -4.63
N ASN A 79 -9.54 -0.35 -3.58
CA ASN A 79 -10.97 -0.55 -3.51
C ASN A 79 -11.61 0.49 -2.58
N GLU A 80 -12.54 1.26 -3.13
CA GLU A 80 -13.25 2.34 -2.45
C GLU A 80 -14.18 1.85 -1.34
N ASP A 81 -14.82 0.70 -1.54
CA ASP A 81 -15.81 0.15 -0.60
C ASP A 81 -15.52 -1.31 -0.29
N ASN A 82 -14.50 -1.53 0.51
CA ASN A 82 -14.10 -2.86 0.96
C ASN A 82 -14.55 -3.10 2.40
N LEU A 83 -15.50 -4.02 2.58
CA LEU A 83 -16.09 -4.32 3.87
C LEU A 83 -15.05 -4.74 4.93
N SER A 84 -14.06 -5.55 4.53
CA SER A 84 -12.99 -5.97 5.43
C SER A 84 -12.13 -4.79 5.87
N MET A 85 -11.83 -3.85 4.97
CA MET A 85 -11.07 -2.64 5.28
C MET A 85 -11.84 -1.72 6.23
N TRP A 86 -13.16 -1.57 6.02
CA TRP A 86 -14.02 -0.82 6.92
C TRP A 86 -14.01 -1.42 8.33
N GLY A 87 -14.07 -2.73 8.43
CA GLY A 87 -14.04 -3.43 9.72
C GLY A 87 -12.70 -3.32 10.42
N MET A 88 -11.60 -3.58 9.71
CA MET A 88 -10.26 -3.68 10.30
C MET A 88 -9.60 -2.34 10.59
N TYR A 89 -9.79 -1.34 9.73
CA TYR A 89 -9.00 -0.10 9.75
C TYR A 89 -9.82 1.17 9.95
N ALA A 90 -11.12 1.11 9.81
CA ALA A 90 -12.02 2.26 9.92
C ALA A 90 -12.98 2.14 11.12
N ALA A 91 -12.47 1.77 12.28
CA ALA A 91 -13.22 1.68 13.54
C ALA A 91 -14.54 0.91 13.41
N ASN A 92 -14.52 -0.29 12.81
CA ASN A 92 -15.72 -1.11 12.52
C ASN A 92 -16.78 -0.36 11.70
N GLY A 93 -16.37 0.40 10.71
CA GLY A 93 -17.25 1.15 9.83
C GLY A 93 -17.65 2.55 10.35
N ASN A 94 -17.16 2.95 11.52
CA ASN A 94 -17.41 4.29 12.08
C ASN A 94 -16.30 5.31 11.75
N GLY A 95 -15.32 4.91 10.96
CA GLY A 95 -14.22 5.76 10.52
C GLY A 95 -14.47 6.36 9.14
N CYS A 96 -13.40 6.54 8.40
CA CYS A 96 -13.42 7.09 7.05
C CYS A 96 -12.39 6.41 6.14
N ALA A 97 -12.59 6.59 4.83
CA ALA A 97 -11.61 6.26 3.80
C ALA A 97 -11.22 7.54 3.07
N ILE A 98 -9.96 7.89 3.11
CA ILE A 98 -9.43 9.08 2.44
C ILE A 98 -8.99 8.67 1.03
N ALA A 99 -9.56 9.30 0.02
CA ALA A 99 -9.18 9.09 -1.37
C ALA A 99 -7.97 9.96 -1.72
N PHE A 100 -6.94 9.33 -2.25
CA PHE A 100 -5.75 10.00 -2.76
C PHE A 100 -5.59 9.74 -4.24
N ASP A 101 -5.22 10.78 -4.97
CA ASP A 101 -4.77 10.64 -6.35
C ASP A 101 -3.45 9.86 -6.40
N TYR A 102 -3.43 8.76 -7.14
CA TYR A 102 -2.27 7.87 -7.22
C TYR A 102 -1.04 8.58 -7.79
N ASP A 103 -1.22 9.39 -8.83
CA ASP A 103 -0.10 10.09 -9.47
C ASP A 103 0.52 11.14 -8.55
N MET A 104 -0.28 11.77 -7.69
CA MET A 104 0.24 12.65 -6.65
C MET A 104 1.04 11.89 -5.59
N LEU A 105 0.59 10.72 -5.17
CA LEU A 105 1.30 9.90 -4.19
C LEU A 105 2.65 9.41 -4.72
N THR A 106 2.74 9.04 -5.99
CA THR A 106 4.01 8.60 -6.61
C THR A 106 5.10 9.66 -6.58
N LYS A 107 4.71 10.94 -6.47
CA LYS A 107 5.66 12.05 -6.31
C LYS A 107 6.11 12.26 -4.86
N SER A 108 5.35 11.75 -3.91
CA SER A 108 5.59 11.93 -2.47
C SER A 108 6.30 10.75 -1.83
N TYR A 109 6.15 9.56 -2.39
CA TYR A 109 6.78 8.34 -1.92
C TYR A 109 7.95 7.94 -2.82
N GLU A 110 9.00 7.43 -2.22
CA GLU A 110 10.18 6.93 -2.93
C GLU A 110 9.82 5.73 -3.81
N ILE A 111 9.00 4.84 -3.29
CA ILE A 111 8.52 3.64 -4.00
C ILE A 111 7.02 3.48 -3.77
N MET A 112 6.29 3.33 -4.86
CA MET A 112 4.90 2.85 -4.84
C MET A 112 4.85 1.49 -5.52
N ALA A 113 4.38 0.49 -4.80
CA ALA A 113 4.30 -0.88 -5.29
C ALA A 113 2.92 -1.48 -5.03
N ARG A 114 2.44 -2.26 -5.98
CA ARG A 114 1.21 -3.03 -5.82
C ARG A 114 1.49 -4.30 -5.02
N CYS A 115 0.65 -4.59 -4.03
CA CYS A 115 0.72 -5.87 -3.32
C CYS A 115 0.41 -7.03 -4.25
N ILE A 116 1.19 -8.08 -4.15
CA ILE A 116 1.05 -9.32 -4.91
C ILE A 116 0.72 -10.44 -3.91
N TYR A 117 -0.35 -11.17 -4.18
CA TYR A 117 -0.80 -12.26 -3.32
C TYR A 117 -0.56 -13.60 -4.01
N GLY A 118 0.13 -14.52 -3.31
CA GLY A 118 0.46 -15.84 -3.80
C GLY A 118 1.69 -15.91 -4.71
N GLU A 119 2.09 -17.11 -5.07
CA GLU A 119 3.32 -17.36 -5.86
C GLU A 119 3.13 -17.15 -7.37
N LYS A 120 1.96 -17.46 -7.90
CA LYS A 120 1.70 -17.37 -9.36
C LYS A 120 1.81 -15.95 -9.91
N PRO A 121 1.22 -14.92 -9.29
CA PRO A 121 1.37 -13.55 -9.72
C PRO A 121 2.83 -13.08 -9.72
N LEU A 122 3.62 -13.51 -8.73
CA LEU A 122 5.05 -13.18 -8.66
C LEU A 122 5.81 -13.72 -9.86
N LYS A 123 5.59 -15.01 -10.22
CA LYS A 123 6.23 -15.63 -11.38
C LYS A 123 5.88 -14.95 -12.71
N GLN A 124 4.65 -14.44 -12.84
CA GLN A 124 4.20 -13.74 -14.05
C GLN A 124 4.72 -12.30 -14.16
N ASN A 125 4.85 -11.62 -13.03
CA ASN A 125 5.21 -10.20 -13.01
C ASN A 125 6.71 -9.95 -12.88
N TRP A 126 7.49 -10.95 -12.45
CA TRP A 126 8.93 -10.80 -12.25
C TRP A 126 9.69 -10.51 -13.55
N ALA A 127 9.14 -10.88 -14.67
CA ALA A 127 9.70 -10.58 -16.00
C ALA A 127 9.39 -9.16 -16.51
N ALA A 128 8.66 -8.35 -15.77
CA ALA A 128 8.23 -7.01 -16.17
C ALA A 128 8.94 -5.85 -15.43
N PHE A 129 9.91 -6.17 -14.56
CA PHE A 129 10.75 -5.18 -13.86
C PHE A 129 12.16 -5.17 -14.38
#